data_3be57d64d2afc09747f9ea2b552149d3
#
_entry.id   3be57d64d2afc09747f9ea2b552149d3
#
_cell.length_a   1.000
_cell.length_b   1.000
_cell.length_c   1.000
_cell.angle_alpha   90.00
_cell.angle_beta   90.00
_cell.angle_gamma   90.00
#
_symmetry.space_group_name_H-M   'P 1'
#
loop_
_entity.id
_entity.type
_entity.pdbx_description
1 polymer ?
#
loop_
_entity_poly.entity_id
_entity_poly.type
_entity_poly.pdbx_seq_one_letter_code
_entity_poly.pdbx_strand_id
1 'polypeptide(L)'
;YVVVSTDYRTQLKDIDKSEYSDLQGFSSALQQAITCAVEDFGDATNYIIEHSVEWQINPAQIIACGSSAGAITALQAEYEICNQTAFADRLPANFNYAGVISFSGAICANGIPKWIMSPCPLMLFHGDADSTVPFTKAVVEEEMGLWGSNFICMQLKEKETAYYFYIAEGIGHSLSYSPMKDN
;
A
#
# COMPACT_ATOMS: atom_id res chain seq x y z
N TYR A 1 14.40 14.89 -10.70
CA TYR A 1 13.52 14.19 -9.76
C TYR A 1 14.04 14.39 -8.34
N VAL A 2 13.15 14.56 -7.38
CA VAL A 2 13.46 14.51 -5.94
C VAL A 2 12.95 13.16 -5.45
N VAL A 3 13.77 12.43 -4.69
CA VAL A 3 13.40 11.16 -4.06
C VAL A 3 13.46 11.36 -2.56
N VAL A 4 12.36 11.05 -1.87
CA VAL A 4 12.26 11.11 -0.42
C VAL A 4 12.04 9.69 0.09
N SER A 5 12.93 9.22 0.96
CA SER A 5 12.76 7.97 1.70
C SER A 5 12.27 8.31 3.11
N THR A 6 11.11 7.78 3.45
CA THR A 6 10.51 8.00 4.77
C THR A 6 10.83 6.83 5.69
N ASP A 7 11.05 7.11 6.96
CA ASP A 7 11.00 6.12 8.02
C ASP A 7 9.58 6.09 8.60
N TYR A 8 9.15 4.97 9.14
CA TYR A 8 7.84 4.82 9.77
C TYR A 8 7.89 3.80 10.92
N ARG A 9 6.93 3.89 11.82
CA ARG A 9 6.83 3.00 12.98
C ARG A 9 6.60 1.55 12.53
N THR A 10 7.53 0.67 12.87
CA THR A 10 7.48 -0.77 12.53
C THR A 10 6.96 -1.56 13.73
N GLN A 11 5.68 -1.37 14.08
CA GLN A 11 5.11 -1.92 15.31
C GLN A 11 5.23 -3.44 15.45
N LEU A 12 5.15 -4.20 14.36
CA LEU A 12 5.28 -5.67 14.41
C LEU A 12 6.69 -6.16 14.76
N LYS A 13 7.71 -5.29 14.70
CA LYS A 13 9.10 -5.68 14.97
C LYS A 13 9.36 -5.90 16.45
N ASP A 14 8.67 -5.16 17.29
CA ASP A 14 8.89 -5.10 18.74
C ASP A 14 7.86 -5.91 19.55
N ILE A 15 6.89 -6.54 18.87
CA ILE A 15 5.88 -7.36 19.53
C ILE A 15 6.42 -8.78 19.75
N ASP A 16 6.32 -9.26 21.00
CA ASP A 16 6.65 -10.64 21.31
C ASP A 16 5.69 -11.58 20.58
N LYS A 17 6.24 -12.54 19.84
CA LYS A 17 5.44 -13.53 19.09
C LYS A 17 4.48 -14.33 19.98
N SER A 18 4.70 -14.37 21.28
CA SER A 18 3.78 -14.96 22.26
C SER A 18 2.50 -14.16 22.44
N GLU A 19 2.48 -12.86 22.10
CA GLU A 19 1.27 -12.03 22.13
C GLU A 19 0.32 -12.30 20.98
N TYR A 20 0.79 -13.05 19.94
CA TYR A 20 -0.04 -13.53 18.82
C TYR A 20 -0.47 -14.98 19.04
N SER A 21 -1.06 -15.27 20.18
CA SER A 21 -1.43 -16.66 20.52
C SER A 21 -2.52 -17.25 19.62
N ASP A 22 -3.21 -16.41 18.84
CA ASP A 22 -4.23 -16.80 17.88
C ASP A 22 -4.21 -15.92 16.62
N LEU A 23 -4.92 -16.37 15.60
CA LEU A 23 -5.05 -15.67 14.31
C LEU A 23 -5.71 -14.29 14.46
N GLN A 24 -6.61 -14.13 15.40
CA GLN A 24 -7.33 -12.88 15.64
C GLN A 24 -6.40 -11.82 16.26
N GLY A 25 -5.57 -12.18 17.22
CA GLY A 25 -4.55 -11.29 17.79
C GLY A 25 -3.55 -10.82 16.74
N PHE A 26 -3.05 -11.75 15.90
CA PHE A 26 -2.16 -11.40 14.80
C PHE A 26 -2.83 -10.46 13.79
N SER A 27 -4.08 -10.73 13.42
CA SER A 27 -4.87 -9.92 12.49
C SER A 27 -5.04 -8.49 13.00
N SER A 28 -5.42 -8.34 14.27
CA SER A 28 -5.60 -7.02 14.91
C SER A 28 -4.29 -6.24 14.98
N ALA A 29 -3.19 -6.90 15.34
CA ALA A 29 -1.87 -6.27 15.41
C ALA A 29 -1.35 -5.86 14.01
N LEU A 30 -1.59 -6.68 12.99
CA LEU A 30 -1.26 -6.34 11.61
C LEU A 30 -2.04 -5.12 11.13
N GLN A 31 -3.34 -5.08 11.38
CA GLN A 31 -4.18 -3.93 11.03
C GLN A 31 -3.70 -2.65 11.72
N GLN A 32 -3.37 -2.72 13.01
CA GLN A 32 -2.84 -1.58 13.76
C GLN A 32 -1.49 -1.12 13.20
N ALA A 33 -0.60 -2.06 12.87
CA ALA A 33 0.70 -1.73 12.29
C ALA A 33 0.56 -1.05 10.92
N ILE A 34 -0.36 -1.51 10.07
CA ILE A 34 -0.66 -0.88 8.79
C ILE A 34 -1.22 0.53 9.01
N THR A 35 -2.17 0.70 9.94
CA THR A 35 -2.75 2.00 10.27
C THR A 35 -1.65 3.00 10.69
N CYS A 36 -0.77 2.62 11.61
CA CYS A 36 0.34 3.47 12.05
C CYS A 36 1.30 3.83 10.90
N ALA A 37 1.64 2.85 10.04
CA ALA A 37 2.51 3.11 8.91
C ALA A 37 1.87 4.07 7.89
N VAL A 38 0.58 3.94 7.65
CA VAL A 38 -0.19 4.83 6.76
C VAL A 38 -0.27 6.25 7.35
N GLU A 39 -0.49 6.38 8.66
CA GLU A 39 -0.46 7.70 9.32
C GLU A 39 0.90 8.38 9.18
N ASP A 40 1.99 7.68 9.48
CA ASP A 40 3.35 8.20 9.32
C ASP A 40 3.66 8.58 7.87
N PHE A 41 3.17 7.79 6.91
CA PHE A 41 3.30 8.08 5.49
C PHE A 41 2.51 9.33 5.06
N GLY A 42 1.33 9.54 5.64
CA GLY A 42 0.54 10.76 5.47
C GLY A 42 1.25 11.99 6.03
N ASP A 43 1.81 11.89 7.23
CA ASP A 43 2.57 12.97 7.85
C ASP A 43 3.82 13.33 7.03
N ALA A 44 4.54 12.33 6.49
CA ALA A 44 5.65 12.55 5.58
C ALA A 44 5.19 13.22 4.27
N THR A 45 4.04 12.83 3.74
CA THR A 45 3.45 13.45 2.54
C THR A 45 3.12 14.92 2.79
N ASN A 46 2.50 15.25 3.93
CA ASN A 46 2.26 16.64 4.33
C ASN A 46 3.55 17.44 4.45
N TYR A 47 4.57 16.86 5.07
CA TYR A 47 5.87 17.52 5.20
C TYR A 47 6.48 17.84 3.83
N ILE A 48 6.38 16.93 2.85
CA ILE A 48 6.83 17.18 1.47
C ILE A 48 6.03 18.32 0.83
N ILE A 49 4.72 18.35 1.05
CA ILE A 49 3.84 19.40 0.49
C ILE A 49 4.17 20.75 1.10
N GLU A 50 4.37 20.85 2.41
CA GLU A 50 4.74 22.07 3.12
C GLU A 50 6.07 22.65 2.64
N HIS A 51 7.04 21.80 2.29
CA HIS A 51 8.36 22.17 1.79
C HIS A 51 8.43 22.22 0.25
N SER A 52 7.30 22.09 -0.43
CA SER A 52 7.26 21.94 -1.89
C SER A 52 7.86 23.14 -2.64
N VAL A 53 7.66 24.35 -2.14
CA VAL A 53 8.24 25.58 -2.73
C VAL A 53 9.75 25.60 -2.58
N GLU A 54 10.26 25.30 -1.39
CA GLU A 54 11.70 25.25 -1.10
C GLU A 54 12.40 24.18 -1.96
N TRP A 55 11.80 23.02 -2.07
CA TRP A 55 12.37 21.87 -2.80
C TRP A 55 12.00 21.85 -4.27
N GLN A 56 11.26 22.85 -4.76
CA GLN A 56 10.79 22.95 -6.15
C GLN A 56 10.02 21.71 -6.60
N ILE A 57 9.19 21.17 -5.70
CA ILE A 57 8.32 20.02 -5.94
C ILE A 57 6.93 20.54 -6.34
N ASN A 58 6.32 19.91 -7.33
CA ASN A 58 4.90 20.08 -7.62
C ASN A 58 4.10 19.04 -6.83
N PRO A 59 3.30 19.44 -5.82
CA PRO A 59 2.50 18.48 -5.02
C PRO A 59 1.57 17.60 -5.87
N ALA A 60 1.08 18.09 -7.00
CA ALA A 60 0.26 17.31 -7.92
C ALA A 60 1.05 16.22 -8.70
N GLN A 61 2.36 16.13 -8.51
CA GLN A 61 3.23 15.13 -9.17
C GLN A 61 3.92 14.20 -8.17
N ILE A 62 3.42 14.12 -6.94
CA ILE A 62 3.94 13.18 -5.94
C ILE A 62 3.51 11.76 -6.31
N ILE A 63 4.48 10.88 -6.47
CA ILE A 63 4.27 9.44 -6.69
C ILE A 63 4.65 8.71 -5.41
N ALA A 64 3.73 7.91 -4.89
CA ALA A 64 3.99 6.99 -3.79
C ALA A 64 4.65 5.72 -4.33
N CYS A 65 5.66 5.22 -3.62
CA CYS A 65 6.35 3.99 -4.03
C CYS A 65 6.69 3.16 -2.79
N GLY A 66 6.52 1.86 -2.88
CA GLY A 66 6.88 0.98 -1.78
C GLY A 66 7.13 -0.46 -2.21
N SER A 67 7.78 -1.20 -1.31
CA SER A 67 8.06 -2.62 -1.46
C SER A 67 7.60 -3.39 -0.22
N SER A 68 6.95 -4.56 -0.39
CA SER A 68 6.47 -5.39 0.71
C SER A 68 5.57 -4.58 1.67
N ALA A 69 5.91 -4.46 2.94
CA ALA A 69 5.19 -3.62 3.90
C ALA A 69 5.04 -2.17 3.44
N GLY A 70 6.08 -1.58 2.82
CA GLY A 70 6.00 -0.24 2.24
C GLY A 70 5.04 -0.15 1.05
N ALA A 71 4.91 -1.22 0.26
CA ALA A 71 3.92 -1.28 -0.82
C ALA A 71 2.49 -1.40 -0.28
N ILE A 72 2.29 -2.14 0.81
CA ILE A 72 1.02 -2.18 1.54
C ILE A 72 0.68 -0.78 2.04
N THR A 73 1.64 -0.08 2.66
CA THR A 73 1.46 1.28 3.17
C THR A 73 1.04 2.26 2.06
N ALA A 74 1.75 2.26 0.92
CA ALA A 74 1.46 3.16 -0.19
C ALA A 74 0.09 2.87 -0.85
N LEU A 75 -0.24 1.59 -1.06
CA LEU A 75 -1.54 1.17 -1.61
C LEU A 75 -2.69 1.47 -0.63
N GLN A 76 -2.47 1.24 0.67
CA GLN A 76 -3.46 1.53 1.70
C GLN A 76 -3.73 3.03 1.80
N ALA A 77 -2.69 3.88 1.76
CA ALA A 77 -2.87 5.32 1.77
C ALA A 77 -3.74 5.81 0.60
N GLU A 78 -3.50 5.33 -0.62
CA GLU A 78 -4.34 5.63 -1.77
C GLU A 78 -5.77 5.10 -1.61
N TYR A 79 -5.92 3.87 -1.08
CA TYR A 79 -7.22 3.29 -0.80
C TYR A 79 -8.03 4.12 0.20
N GLU A 80 -7.41 4.58 1.27
CA GLU A 80 -8.03 5.42 2.29
C GLU A 80 -8.45 6.79 1.72
N ILE A 81 -7.62 7.40 0.87
CA ILE A 81 -7.96 8.65 0.16
C ILE A 81 -9.18 8.44 -0.72
N CYS A 82 -9.19 7.40 -1.55
CA CYS A 82 -10.30 7.10 -2.46
C CYS A 82 -11.60 6.73 -1.76
N ASN A 83 -11.52 6.24 -0.52
CA ASN A 83 -12.68 5.89 0.28
C ASN A 83 -13.07 6.98 1.29
N GLN A 84 -12.39 8.13 1.26
CA GLN A 84 -12.70 9.29 2.11
C GLN A 84 -12.77 8.95 3.59
N THR A 85 -11.84 8.12 4.07
CA THR A 85 -11.75 7.75 5.48
C THR A 85 -11.15 8.89 6.31
N ALA A 86 -11.12 8.74 7.63
CA ALA A 86 -10.49 9.71 8.53
C ALA A 86 -9.00 9.98 8.20
N PHE A 87 -8.31 9.05 7.53
CA PHE A 87 -6.96 9.28 7.04
C PHE A 87 -6.93 10.38 5.97
N ALA A 88 -7.90 10.42 5.06
CA ALA A 88 -7.95 11.43 4.00
C ALA A 88 -8.06 12.86 4.57
N ASP A 89 -8.68 13.03 5.73
CA ASP A 89 -8.79 14.33 6.41
C ASP A 89 -7.43 14.84 6.96
N ARG A 90 -6.42 13.98 7.04
CA ARG A 90 -5.06 14.36 7.44
C ARG A 90 -4.27 15.02 6.31
N LEU A 91 -4.69 14.87 5.09
CA LEU A 91 -4.06 15.41 3.88
C LEU A 91 -4.78 16.68 3.42
N PRO A 92 -4.12 17.53 2.61
CA PRO A 92 -4.79 18.70 2.05
C PRO A 92 -6.07 18.34 1.28
N ALA A 93 -7.08 19.20 1.36
CA ALA A 93 -8.34 18.97 0.68
C ALA A 93 -8.13 18.68 -0.82
N ASN A 94 -8.76 17.61 -1.31
CA ASN A 94 -8.64 17.11 -2.68
C ASN A 94 -7.22 16.64 -3.08
N PHE A 95 -6.34 16.38 -2.11
CA PHE A 95 -5.05 15.76 -2.43
C PHE A 95 -5.27 14.36 -2.97
N ASN A 96 -4.48 14.00 -3.98
CA ASN A 96 -4.31 12.63 -4.46
C ASN A 96 -2.89 12.46 -4.97
N TYR A 97 -2.36 11.24 -4.90
CA TYR A 97 -1.08 10.94 -5.53
C TYR A 97 -1.21 10.98 -7.06
N ALA A 98 -0.13 11.35 -7.74
CA ALA A 98 -0.06 11.26 -9.20
C ALA A 98 0.03 9.82 -9.71
N GLY A 99 0.42 8.90 -8.84
CA GLY A 99 0.48 7.46 -9.08
C GLY A 99 1.02 6.71 -7.88
N VAL A 100 0.79 5.41 -7.85
CA VAL A 100 1.39 4.49 -6.87
C VAL A 100 2.16 3.40 -7.58
N ILE A 101 3.41 3.15 -7.12
CA ILE A 101 4.25 2.04 -7.58
C ILE A 101 4.39 1.05 -6.43
N SER A 102 3.94 -0.18 -6.64
CA SER A 102 3.87 -1.22 -5.61
C SER A 102 4.63 -2.47 -6.04
N PHE A 103 5.58 -2.88 -5.22
CA PHE A 103 6.29 -4.16 -5.36
C PHE A 103 5.84 -5.13 -4.27
N SER A 104 5.11 -6.18 -4.64
CA SER A 104 4.55 -7.19 -3.74
C SER A 104 3.68 -6.57 -2.64
N GLY A 105 2.72 -5.73 -3.02
CA GLY A 105 1.82 -5.05 -2.09
C GLY A 105 0.42 -5.66 -2.03
N ALA A 106 -0.36 -5.20 -1.06
CA ALA A 106 -1.77 -5.57 -0.86
C ALA A 106 -2.53 -4.42 -0.19
N ILE A 107 -3.85 -4.49 -0.20
CA ILE A 107 -4.75 -3.64 0.60
C ILE A 107 -5.28 -4.48 1.76
N CYS A 108 -5.29 -3.92 2.96
CA CYS A 108 -5.93 -4.48 4.14
C CYS A 108 -7.36 -3.93 4.25
N ALA A 109 -8.34 -4.81 4.32
CA ALA A 109 -9.73 -4.40 4.45
C ALA A 109 -10.57 -5.42 5.20
N ASN A 110 -11.60 -4.92 5.91
CA ASN A 110 -12.65 -5.74 6.46
C ASN A 110 -13.65 -6.09 5.36
N GLY A 111 -13.75 -7.38 5.04
CA GLY A 111 -14.51 -7.84 3.90
C GLY A 111 -13.85 -7.53 2.54
N ILE A 112 -14.62 -7.56 1.47
CA ILE A 112 -14.13 -7.31 0.11
C ILE A 112 -13.93 -5.80 -0.08
N PRO A 113 -12.69 -5.31 -0.35
CA PRO A 113 -12.45 -3.88 -0.55
C PRO A 113 -13.20 -3.37 -1.78
N LYS A 114 -13.69 -2.15 -1.67
CA LYS A 114 -14.36 -1.44 -2.76
C LYS A 114 -13.79 -0.02 -2.83
N TRP A 115 -13.49 0.42 -4.03
CA TRP A 115 -13.09 1.79 -4.27
C TRP A 115 -14.33 2.68 -4.45
N ILE A 116 -14.53 3.67 -3.60
CA ILE A 116 -15.61 4.67 -3.74
C ILE A 116 -15.28 5.59 -4.91
N MET A 117 -14.09 6.19 -4.91
CA MET A 117 -13.54 6.94 -6.05
C MET A 117 -12.55 6.08 -6.82
N SER A 118 -12.31 6.43 -8.07
CA SER A 118 -11.25 5.78 -8.85
C SER A 118 -9.88 6.20 -8.32
N PRO A 119 -8.96 5.25 -8.06
CA PRO A 119 -7.62 5.60 -7.62
C PRO A 119 -6.82 6.28 -8.73
N CYS A 120 -5.71 6.90 -8.35
CA CYS A 120 -4.70 7.34 -9.30
C CYS A 120 -4.15 6.15 -10.11
N PRO A 121 -3.38 6.37 -11.20
CA PRO A 121 -2.74 5.29 -11.93
C PRO A 121 -1.87 4.41 -11.03
N LEU A 122 -2.07 3.10 -11.09
CA LEU A 122 -1.31 2.14 -10.28
C LEU A 122 -0.33 1.34 -11.14
N MET A 123 0.90 1.21 -10.70
CA MET A 123 1.90 0.33 -11.30
C MET A 123 2.23 -0.78 -10.30
N LEU A 124 1.82 -2.01 -10.62
CA LEU A 124 1.85 -3.16 -9.72
C LEU A 124 2.86 -4.20 -10.24
N PHE A 125 3.77 -4.64 -9.38
CA PHE A 125 4.71 -5.73 -9.64
C PHE A 125 4.52 -6.79 -8.56
N HIS A 126 4.23 -8.04 -8.93
CA HIS A 126 3.99 -9.10 -7.96
C HIS A 126 4.37 -10.47 -8.51
N GLY A 127 5.02 -11.28 -7.69
CA GLY A 127 5.26 -12.68 -8.01
C GLY A 127 4.00 -13.52 -7.74
N ASP A 128 3.61 -14.37 -8.67
CA ASP A 128 2.39 -15.18 -8.53
C ASP A 128 2.52 -16.33 -7.53
N ALA A 129 3.75 -16.68 -7.13
CA ALA A 129 4.07 -17.63 -6.07
C ALA A 129 4.40 -16.96 -4.72
N ASP A 130 4.03 -15.69 -4.51
CA ASP A 130 4.28 -14.98 -3.26
C ASP A 130 3.42 -15.55 -2.12
N SER A 131 4.10 -16.14 -1.12
CA SER A 131 3.49 -16.72 0.07
C SER A 131 3.57 -15.80 1.31
N THR A 132 4.23 -14.64 1.19
CA THR A 132 4.39 -13.68 2.28
C THR A 132 3.34 -12.58 2.19
N VAL A 133 3.25 -11.91 1.05
CA VAL A 133 2.15 -11.00 0.73
C VAL A 133 1.31 -11.67 -0.34
N PRO A 134 0.01 -11.91 -0.11
CA PRO A 134 -0.79 -12.72 -1.01
C PRO A 134 -0.89 -12.08 -2.39
N PHE A 135 -0.65 -12.87 -3.45
CA PHE A 135 -0.81 -12.42 -4.82
C PHE A 135 -2.26 -12.01 -5.15
N THR A 136 -3.23 -12.82 -4.69
CA THR A 136 -4.66 -12.52 -4.89
C THR A 136 -5.33 -12.09 -3.59
N LYS A 137 -5.39 -12.98 -2.60
CA LYS A 137 -5.97 -12.67 -1.28
C LYS A 137 -5.55 -13.67 -0.22
N ALA A 138 -5.50 -13.20 1.02
CA ALA A 138 -5.53 -14.02 2.22
C ALA A 138 -6.54 -13.39 3.18
N VAL A 139 -7.54 -14.16 3.59
CA VAL A 139 -8.63 -13.70 4.48
C VAL A 139 -8.55 -14.48 5.78
N VAL A 140 -8.63 -13.77 6.89
CA VAL A 140 -8.70 -14.33 8.24
C VAL A 140 -10.12 -14.14 8.76
N GLU A 141 -10.83 -15.24 9.00
CA GLU A 141 -12.14 -15.30 9.66
C GLU A 141 -13.21 -14.32 9.12
N GLU A 142 -13.53 -14.36 7.85
CA GLU A 142 -14.61 -13.59 7.21
C GLU A 142 -14.54 -12.05 7.35
N GLU A 143 -13.73 -11.49 8.27
CA GLU A 143 -13.74 -10.07 8.59
C GLU A 143 -12.55 -9.31 8.00
N MET A 144 -11.31 -9.76 8.20
CA MET A 144 -10.12 -9.04 7.76
C MET A 144 -9.33 -9.82 6.74
N GLY A 145 -8.87 -9.16 5.70
CA GLY A 145 -8.04 -9.76 4.66
C GLY A 145 -7.00 -8.81 4.09
N LEU A 146 -5.95 -9.43 3.53
CA LEU A 146 -5.02 -8.80 2.61
C LEU A 146 -5.43 -9.14 1.18
N TRP A 147 -5.64 -8.12 0.38
CA TRP A 147 -6.08 -8.22 -1.01
C TRP A 147 -4.94 -7.77 -1.92
N GLY A 148 -4.29 -8.74 -2.54
CA GLY A 148 -3.06 -8.53 -3.31
C GLY A 148 -3.26 -7.92 -4.68
N SER A 149 -2.14 -7.71 -5.37
CA SER A 149 -2.11 -6.97 -6.64
C SER A 149 -3.03 -7.56 -7.71
N ASN A 150 -3.17 -8.90 -7.79
CA ASN A 150 -4.06 -9.52 -8.76
C ASN A 150 -5.54 -9.16 -8.51
N PHE A 151 -5.99 -9.17 -7.26
CA PHE A 151 -7.34 -8.75 -6.91
C PHE A 151 -7.56 -7.25 -7.21
N ILE A 152 -6.61 -6.39 -6.82
CA ILE A 152 -6.66 -4.96 -7.10
C ILE A 152 -6.79 -4.72 -8.61
N CYS A 153 -5.96 -5.40 -9.41
CA CYS A 153 -5.98 -5.30 -10.86
C CYS A 153 -7.35 -5.69 -11.47
N MET A 154 -8.00 -6.74 -10.95
CA MET A 154 -9.35 -7.12 -11.39
C MET A 154 -10.35 -5.99 -11.16
N GLN A 155 -10.30 -5.33 -10.00
CA GLN A 155 -11.19 -4.19 -9.70
C GLN A 155 -10.90 -2.96 -10.57
N LEU A 156 -9.60 -2.65 -10.83
CA LEU A 156 -9.21 -1.54 -11.68
C LEU A 156 -9.70 -1.74 -13.12
N LYS A 157 -9.64 -2.97 -13.62
CA LYS A 157 -10.15 -3.34 -14.94
C LYS A 157 -11.66 -3.13 -15.06
N GLU A 158 -12.42 -3.51 -14.03
CA GLU A 158 -13.86 -3.30 -13.99
C GLU A 158 -14.26 -1.81 -13.97
N LYS A 159 -13.39 -0.98 -13.35
CA LYS A 159 -13.58 0.49 -13.26
C LYS A 159 -12.97 1.27 -14.42
N GLU A 160 -12.33 0.61 -15.37
CA GLU A 160 -11.61 1.25 -16.49
C GLU A 160 -10.54 2.26 -16.00
N THR A 161 -9.96 2.02 -14.82
CA THR A 161 -8.92 2.85 -14.24
C THR A 161 -7.55 2.49 -14.81
N ALA A 162 -6.69 3.48 -15.04
CA ALA A 162 -5.37 3.26 -15.60
C ALA A 162 -4.48 2.44 -14.65
N TYR A 163 -3.90 1.35 -15.13
CA TYR A 163 -2.94 0.56 -14.39
C TYR A 163 -1.92 -0.12 -15.31
N TYR A 164 -0.79 -0.50 -14.72
CA TYR A 164 0.18 -1.44 -15.28
C TYR A 164 0.36 -2.58 -14.29
N PHE A 165 0.30 -3.83 -14.74
CA PHE A 165 0.50 -4.98 -13.90
C PHE A 165 1.54 -5.93 -14.51
N TYR A 166 2.66 -6.09 -13.80
CA TYR A 166 3.69 -7.06 -14.13
C TYR A 166 3.59 -8.25 -13.18
N ILE A 167 3.37 -9.43 -13.75
CA ILE A 167 3.33 -10.71 -13.03
C ILE A 167 4.67 -11.41 -13.26
N ALA A 168 5.40 -11.66 -12.18
CA ALA A 168 6.62 -12.46 -12.23
C ALA A 168 6.26 -13.93 -12.00
N GLU A 169 6.17 -14.70 -13.08
CA GLU A 169 5.74 -16.10 -13.06
C GLU A 169 6.72 -16.99 -12.27
N GLY A 170 6.15 -17.79 -11.35
CA GLY A 170 6.92 -18.69 -10.47
C GLY A 170 7.80 -17.99 -9.44
N ILE A 171 7.74 -16.67 -9.35
CA ILE A 171 8.52 -15.89 -8.40
C ILE A 171 7.72 -15.67 -7.12
N GLY A 172 8.36 -15.87 -5.98
CA GLY A 172 7.80 -15.57 -4.65
C GLY A 172 8.05 -14.13 -4.23
N HIS A 173 8.12 -13.91 -2.92
CA HIS A 173 8.32 -12.58 -2.31
C HIS A 173 9.66 -11.92 -2.64
N SER A 174 10.60 -12.64 -3.25
CA SER A 174 11.92 -12.09 -3.63
C SER A 174 11.84 -10.92 -4.61
N LEU A 175 10.76 -10.77 -5.36
CA LEU A 175 10.53 -9.61 -6.21
C LEU A 175 10.54 -8.29 -5.42
N SER A 176 10.12 -8.31 -4.15
CA SER A 176 10.13 -7.15 -3.26
C SER A 176 11.55 -6.66 -2.91
N TYR A 177 12.55 -7.54 -2.98
CA TYR A 177 13.94 -7.21 -2.63
C TYR A 177 14.82 -6.86 -3.84
N SER A 178 14.38 -7.19 -5.03
CA SER A 178 15.16 -6.98 -6.25
C SER A 178 14.28 -6.69 -7.45
N PRO A 179 13.42 -5.66 -7.37
CA PRO A 179 12.46 -5.38 -8.44
C PRO A 179 13.12 -5.00 -9.76
N MET A 180 14.39 -4.67 -9.77
CA MET A 180 15.16 -4.15 -10.90
C MET A 180 16.42 -4.94 -11.19
N LYS A 181 16.57 -6.18 -10.71
CA LYS A 181 17.67 -7.01 -11.18
C LYS A 181 17.40 -7.40 -12.62
N ASP A 182 18.27 -6.93 -13.48
CA ASP A 182 18.27 -7.20 -14.92
C ASP A 182 18.05 -8.69 -15.20
N ASN A 183 17.07 -8.96 -16.02
CA ASN A 183 16.93 -10.24 -16.72
C ASN A 183 17.81 -10.23 -17.94
#